data_80953b48700bcc43374cb3ae650f04fd
#
_entry.id   80953b48700bcc43374cb3ae650f04fd
#
_cell.length_a   1.000
_cell.length_b   1.000
_cell.length_c   1.000
_cell.angle_alpha   90.00
_cell.angle_beta   90.00
_cell.angle_gamma   90.00
#
_symmetry.space_group_name_H-M   'P 1'
#
loop_
_entity.id
_entity.type
_entity.pdbx_description
1 polymer ?
#
loop_
_entity_poly.entity_id
_entity_poly.type
_entity_poly.pdbx_seq_one_letter_code
_entity_poly.pdbx_strand_id
1 'polypeptide(L)'
;MKVVSNPINSEAQIKHELEALEVFNLKEIQEHKEQVRSFWLDLVKPSEVMLSCFENAFEEVMFGATIWALNQDPNYPKVITISRVPHEINNQKIPGSRWGIDNPDSVYRVIPIGNSQSYVIRGKLGKQLFNENHFTLWDENMKTIGLISGNNIAVDNDGNFEIFVDPNSSKGKKNHIQTSAGAKEFYIRDTMIDWLNDRPNLLDIEIIPSSRADKKQDAKMKLEIVKNYMHKWAANTTRWNQQALSKPVNEFSFKIDRDTDGALRNQVYLLGHFALPSFDHCIKLDVFLDGAKYFIAPITNIWGTTNNIVSKNGSLNNAQSKINADGTYTFILSVNDPGNFNWLDPSNLTEGILTLRWSGFPNEVVGKNLYVKSSLMLISDAIKEVDENHKTSSKERESQLKQRQESYSWRTQLN
;
A
#
# COMPACT_ATOMS: atom_id res chain seq x y z
N MET A 1 -20.10 27.18 0.45
CA MET A 1 -19.42 25.95 0.93
C MET A 1 -18.04 25.93 0.29
N LYS A 2 -16.95 25.94 1.07
CA LYS A 2 -15.63 25.61 0.50
C LYS A 2 -15.69 24.14 0.10
N VAL A 3 -15.54 23.86 -1.19
CA VAL A 3 -15.35 22.49 -1.68
C VAL A 3 -14.13 21.95 -0.93
N VAL A 4 -14.33 20.95 -0.07
CA VAL A 4 -13.22 20.26 0.59
C VAL A 4 -12.52 19.49 -0.51
N SER A 5 -11.38 19.97 -0.96
CA SER A 5 -10.61 19.29 -2.01
C SER A 5 -10.26 17.87 -1.55
N ASN A 6 -10.52 16.89 -2.41
CA ASN A 6 -10.13 15.49 -2.13
C ASN A 6 -8.59 15.43 -2.02
N PRO A 7 -8.02 14.98 -0.87
CA PRO A 7 -6.58 15.05 -0.62
C PRO A 7 -5.73 14.25 -1.61
N ILE A 8 -6.33 13.28 -2.31
CA ILE A 8 -5.62 12.39 -3.24
C ILE A 8 -6.01 12.61 -4.71
N ASN A 9 -6.91 13.53 -4.99
CA ASN A 9 -7.37 13.90 -6.34
C ASN A 9 -7.19 15.40 -6.58
N SER A 10 -6.05 15.95 -6.19
CA SER A 10 -5.70 17.34 -6.46
C SER A 10 -5.56 17.58 -7.98
N GLU A 11 -5.69 18.83 -8.40
CA GLU A 11 -5.42 19.22 -9.81
C GLU A 11 -4.04 18.77 -10.29
N ALA A 12 -3.02 18.86 -9.42
CA ALA A 12 -1.66 18.39 -9.71
C ALA A 12 -1.61 16.87 -9.91
N GLN A 13 -2.38 16.11 -9.11
CA GLN A 13 -2.48 14.65 -9.25
C GLN A 13 -3.15 14.28 -10.58
N ILE A 14 -4.29 14.89 -10.90
CA ILE A 14 -5.04 14.65 -12.14
C ILE A 14 -4.16 14.91 -13.36
N LYS A 15 -3.50 16.07 -13.39
CA LYS A 15 -2.57 16.43 -14.48
C LYS A 15 -1.42 15.43 -14.60
N HIS A 16 -0.88 14.98 -13.49
CA HIS A 16 0.23 14.03 -13.48
C HIS A 16 -0.17 12.64 -13.99
N GLU A 17 -1.36 12.14 -13.63
CA GLU A 17 -1.87 10.86 -14.12
C GLU A 17 -2.17 10.90 -15.63
N LEU A 18 -2.70 12.01 -16.13
CA LEU A 18 -2.91 12.19 -17.57
C LEU A 18 -1.56 12.27 -18.33
N GLU A 19 -0.57 13.02 -17.82
CA GLU A 19 0.80 13.04 -18.37
C GLU A 19 1.40 11.62 -18.37
N ALA A 20 1.20 10.88 -17.29
CA ALA A 20 1.69 9.51 -17.18
C ALA A 20 1.01 8.57 -18.20
N LEU A 21 -0.30 8.74 -18.43
CA LEU A 21 -1.02 7.95 -19.42
C LEU A 21 -0.54 8.24 -20.85
N GLU A 22 -0.27 9.49 -21.18
CA GLU A 22 0.31 9.88 -22.47
C GLU A 22 1.68 9.22 -22.68
N VAL A 23 2.58 9.32 -21.69
CA VAL A 23 3.92 8.72 -21.75
C VAL A 23 3.83 7.19 -21.80
N PHE A 24 2.97 6.59 -20.98
CA PHE A 24 2.77 5.14 -20.96
C PHE A 24 2.35 4.58 -22.32
N ASN A 25 1.57 5.32 -23.10
CA ASN A 25 1.09 4.93 -24.42
C ASN A 25 2.08 5.23 -25.55
N LEU A 26 3.24 5.83 -25.28
CA LEU A 26 4.26 6.01 -26.32
C LEU A 26 4.75 4.64 -26.83
N LYS A 27 4.92 4.54 -28.16
CA LYS A 27 5.38 3.30 -28.81
C LYS A 27 6.66 2.76 -28.19
N GLU A 28 7.62 3.62 -27.93
CA GLU A 28 8.91 3.27 -27.30
C GLU A 28 8.74 2.68 -25.89
N ILE A 29 7.78 3.18 -25.10
CA ILE A 29 7.49 2.67 -23.75
C ILE A 29 6.75 1.34 -23.86
N GLN A 30 5.80 1.19 -24.78
CA GLN A 30 5.11 -0.08 -25.01
C GLN A 30 6.06 -1.20 -25.48
N GLU A 31 7.00 -0.89 -26.37
CA GLU A 31 8.04 -1.84 -26.78
C GLU A 31 8.93 -2.26 -25.60
N HIS A 32 9.32 -1.32 -24.75
CA HIS A 32 10.08 -1.63 -23.54
C HIS A 32 9.26 -2.44 -22.53
N LYS A 33 7.98 -2.12 -22.36
CA LYS A 33 7.04 -2.87 -21.50
C LYS A 33 7.00 -4.35 -21.89
N GLU A 34 6.98 -4.68 -23.20
CA GLU A 34 7.03 -6.08 -23.64
C GLU A 34 8.36 -6.78 -23.31
N GLN A 35 9.50 -6.06 -23.32
CA GLN A 35 10.77 -6.60 -22.85
C GLN A 35 10.72 -6.91 -21.34
N VAL A 36 10.14 -6.00 -20.54
CA VAL A 36 9.95 -6.22 -19.09
C VAL A 36 8.99 -7.38 -18.83
N ARG A 37 7.93 -7.54 -19.65
CA ARG A 37 7.02 -8.69 -19.59
C ARG A 37 7.78 -10.00 -19.68
N SER A 38 8.55 -10.16 -20.73
CA SER A 38 9.35 -11.38 -20.94
C SER A 38 10.34 -11.61 -19.80
N PHE A 39 11.06 -10.56 -19.42
CA PHE A 39 11.98 -10.60 -18.28
C PHE A 39 11.29 -11.08 -16.97
N TRP A 40 10.12 -10.52 -16.66
CA TRP A 40 9.45 -10.83 -15.40
C TRP A 40 8.88 -12.24 -15.37
N LEU A 41 8.30 -12.70 -16.47
CA LEU A 41 7.82 -14.09 -16.61
C LEU A 41 8.99 -15.10 -16.50
N ASP A 42 10.11 -14.84 -17.16
CA ASP A 42 11.31 -15.67 -17.07
C ASP A 42 11.91 -15.70 -15.67
N LEU A 43 11.85 -14.59 -14.95
CA LEU A 43 12.36 -14.47 -13.59
C LEU A 43 11.50 -15.23 -12.58
N VAL A 44 10.17 -15.15 -12.71
CA VAL A 44 9.22 -15.74 -11.74
C VAL A 44 8.92 -17.19 -12.06
N LYS A 45 8.79 -17.58 -13.34
CA LYS A 45 8.35 -18.91 -13.80
C LYS A 45 7.04 -19.34 -13.10
N PRO A 46 5.95 -18.61 -13.30
CA PRO A 46 4.72 -18.76 -12.52
C PRO A 46 4.01 -20.08 -12.81
N SER A 47 3.22 -20.56 -11.83
CA SER A 47 2.19 -21.58 -12.05
C SER A 47 1.06 -21.04 -12.94
N GLU A 48 0.19 -21.91 -13.46
CA GLU A 48 -0.99 -21.51 -14.25
C GLU A 48 -1.91 -20.57 -13.43
N VAL A 49 -2.09 -20.85 -12.14
CA VAL A 49 -2.91 -20.02 -11.24
C VAL A 49 -2.30 -18.62 -11.11
N MET A 50 -0.99 -18.54 -10.89
CA MET A 50 -0.26 -17.27 -10.78
C MET A 50 -0.27 -16.50 -12.10
N LEU A 51 -0.18 -17.20 -13.25
CA LEU A 51 -0.22 -16.60 -14.57
C LEU A 51 -1.61 -16.00 -14.90
N SER A 52 -2.69 -16.58 -14.37
CA SER A 52 -4.07 -16.15 -14.67
C SER A 52 -4.37 -14.69 -14.28
N CYS A 53 -3.67 -14.13 -13.30
CA CYS A 53 -3.83 -12.73 -12.86
C CYS A 53 -2.70 -11.80 -13.34
N PHE A 54 -1.76 -12.31 -14.16
CA PHE A 54 -0.57 -11.56 -14.58
C PHE A 54 -0.90 -10.28 -15.34
N GLU A 55 -1.73 -10.35 -16.38
CA GLU A 55 -1.95 -9.24 -17.28
C GLU A 55 -2.48 -7.99 -16.57
N ASN A 56 -3.46 -8.16 -15.67
CA ASN A 56 -4.02 -7.05 -14.90
C ASN A 56 -2.98 -6.47 -13.92
N ALA A 57 -2.24 -7.34 -13.22
CA ALA A 57 -1.22 -6.91 -12.29
C ALA A 57 -0.04 -6.25 -13.01
N PHE A 58 0.38 -6.79 -14.15
CA PHE A 58 1.44 -6.25 -14.98
C PHE A 58 1.12 -4.84 -15.46
N GLU A 59 -0.09 -4.62 -15.98
CA GLU A 59 -0.55 -3.30 -16.41
C GLU A 59 -0.50 -2.28 -15.27
N GLU A 60 -1.03 -2.64 -14.08
CA GLU A 60 -1.01 -1.76 -12.92
C GLU A 60 0.41 -1.44 -12.42
N VAL A 61 1.28 -2.45 -12.36
CA VAL A 61 2.67 -2.25 -11.90
C VAL A 61 3.47 -1.40 -12.87
N MET A 62 3.31 -1.62 -14.18
CA MET A 62 4.02 -0.84 -15.21
C MET A 62 3.51 0.61 -15.27
N PHE A 63 2.20 0.82 -15.14
CA PHE A 63 1.65 2.16 -15.06
C PHE A 63 2.07 2.88 -13.77
N GLY A 64 2.08 2.17 -12.64
CA GLY A 64 2.59 2.67 -11.36
C GLY A 64 4.07 3.07 -11.44
N ALA A 65 4.89 2.29 -12.12
CA ALA A 65 6.29 2.63 -12.40
C ALA A 65 6.40 3.93 -13.21
N THR A 66 5.52 4.14 -14.20
CA THR A 66 5.47 5.36 -15.01
C THR A 66 5.10 6.59 -14.19
N ILE A 67 4.02 6.50 -13.37
CA ILE A 67 3.60 7.58 -12.47
C ILE A 67 4.76 7.98 -11.55
N TRP A 68 5.41 7.01 -10.94
CA TRP A 68 6.50 7.26 -10.00
C TRP A 68 7.71 7.88 -10.68
N ALA A 69 8.12 7.33 -11.82
CA ALA A 69 9.29 7.77 -12.58
C ALA A 69 9.17 9.22 -13.07
N LEU A 70 7.98 9.66 -13.47
CA LEU A 70 7.73 11.02 -13.93
C LEU A 70 7.76 12.07 -12.82
N ASN A 71 7.77 11.65 -11.55
CA ASN A 71 7.94 12.51 -10.38
C ASN A 71 9.32 12.30 -9.74
N GLN A 72 10.39 12.25 -10.51
CA GLN A 72 11.75 12.01 -10.01
C GLN A 72 12.71 13.21 -10.17
N ASP A 73 12.18 14.40 -10.50
CA ASP A 73 12.98 15.63 -10.55
C ASP A 73 12.92 16.38 -9.21
N PRO A 74 13.98 16.37 -8.39
CA PRO A 74 13.98 17.04 -7.09
C PRO A 74 13.94 18.58 -7.18
N ASN A 75 14.16 19.15 -8.37
CA ASN A 75 14.01 20.59 -8.62
C ASN A 75 12.57 21.02 -8.90
N TYR A 76 11.69 20.06 -9.22
CA TYR A 76 10.27 20.27 -9.50
C TYR A 76 9.42 19.22 -8.74
N PRO A 77 9.57 19.12 -7.41
CA PRO A 77 8.90 18.12 -6.62
C PRO A 77 7.38 18.31 -6.65
N LYS A 78 6.65 17.21 -6.67
CA LYS A 78 5.20 17.18 -6.50
C LYS A 78 4.86 16.16 -5.41
N VAL A 79 3.75 16.37 -4.71
CA VAL A 79 3.14 15.33 -3.87
C VAL A 79 2.26 14.47 -4.76
N ILE A 80 2.69 13.26 -5.09
CA ILE A 80 1.94 12.37 -5.98
C ILE A 80 1.47 11.13 -5.22
N THR A 81 0.15 10.89 -5.29
CA THR A 81 -0.48 9.67 -4.77
C THR A 81 -0.21 8.51 -5.71
N ILE A 82 0.22 7.40 -5.15
CA ILE A 82 0.47 6.13 -5.83
C ILE A 82 -0.35 5.01 -5.19
N SER A 83 -0.30 3.78 -5.74
CA SER A 83 -1.07 2.62 -5.27
C SER A 83 -2.59 2.84 -5.33
N ARG A 84 -3.06 3.28 -6.48
CA ARG A 84 -4.48 3.51 -6.77
C ARG A 84 -5.08 2.34 -7.55
N VAL A 85 -6.36 2.05 -7.30
CA VAL A 85 -7.12 1.13 -8.15
C VAL A 85 -7.46 1.79 -9.49
N PRO A 86 -7.79 1.02 -10.55
CA PRO A 86 -8.28 1.58 -11.81
C PRO A 86 -9.45 2.54 -11.60
N HIS A 87 -9.44 3.67 -12.31
CA HIS A 87 -10.46 4.72 -12.21
C HIS A 87 -10.57 5.51 -13.53
N GLU A 88 -11.38 6.56 -13.54
CA GLU A 88 -11.57 7.41 -14.72
C GLU A 88 -11.25 8.87 -14.42
N ILE A 89 -10.60 9.54 -15.37
CA ILE A 89 -10.35 10.99 -15.37
C ILE A 89 -10.82 11.55 -16.71
N ASN A 90 -11.78 12.46 -16.71
CA ASN A 90 -12.30 13.11 -17.94
C ASN A 90 -12.69 12.09 -19.03
N ASN A 91 -13.38 11.01 -18.68
CA ASN A 91 -13.74 9.88 -19.57
C ASN A 91 -12.56 9.08 -20.11
N GLN A 92 -11.35 9.28 -19.59
CA GLN A 92 -10.21 8.44 -19.89
C GLN A 92 -10.03 7.39 -18.79
N LYS A 93 -9.89 6.13 -19.20
CA LYS A 93 -9.58 5.04 -18.27
C LYS A 93 -8.13 5.14 -17.83
N ILE A 94 -7.94 5.28 -16.53
CA ILE A 94 -6.63 5.28 -15.90
C ILE A 94 -6.38 3.87 -15.37
N PRO A 95 -5.31 3.18 -15.76
CA PRO A 95 -4.91 1.91 -15.15
C PRO A 95 -4.69 2.09 -13.65
N GLY A 96 -4.83 1.01 -12.90
CA GLY A 96 -4.36 1.00 -11.52
C GLY A 96 -2.85 1.23 -11.44
N SER A 97 -2.37 1.63 -10.28
CA SER A 97 -0.94 1.85 -10.04
C SER A 97 -0.45 1.14 -8.78
N ARG A 98 -1.13 0.05 -8.39
CA ARG A 98 -0.77 -0.73 -7.20
C ARG A 98 0.53 -1.47 -7.42
N TRP A 99 1.33 -1.57 -6.37
CA TRP A 99 2.65 -2.17 -6.43
C TRP A 99 3.20 -2.51 -5.04
N GLY A 100 4.15 -3.41 -5.00
CA GLY A 100 5.05 -3.56 -3.86
C GLY A 100 4.41 -4.18 -2.62
N ILE A 101 3.44 -5.09 -2.76
CA ILE A 101 2.71 -5.70 -1.65
C ILE A 101 2.01 -4.59 -0.86
N ASP A 102 1.24 -3.77 -1.55
CA ASP A 102 0.57 -2.60 -0.99
C ASP A 102 -0.38 -2.95 0.16
N ASN A 103 -0.59 -1.98 1.05
CA ASN A 103 -1.59 -2.07 2.11
C ASN A 103 -2.85 -1.35 1.65
N PRO A 104 -3.99 -2.02 1.48
CA PRO A 104 -5.24 -1.41 1.03
C PRO A 104 -5.76 -0.27 1.92
N ASP A 105 -5.40 -0.29 3.20
CA ASP A 105 -5.77 0.78 4.12
C ASP A 105 -4.93 2.04 3.95
N SER A 106 -3.74 1.93 3.34
CA SER A 106 -2.83 3.07 3.25
C SER A 106 -3.05 3.88 1.98
N VAL A 107 -3.00 5.20 2.13
CA VAL A 107 -2.76 6.15 1.04
C VAL A 107 -1.27 6.41 0.98
N TYR A 108 -0.67 6.11 -0.17
CA TYR A 108 0.76 6.28 -0.40
C TYR A 108 1.03 7.49 -1.26
N ARG A 109 1.98 8.32 -0.84
CA ARG A 109 2.42 9.49 -1.60
C ARG A 109 3.94 9.54 -1.67
N VAL A 110 4.44 10.00 -2.82
CA VAL A 110 5.88 10.17 -3.06
C VAL A 110 6.21 11.62 -3.36
N ILE A 111 7.38 12.07 -2.86
CA ILE A 111 7.92 13.39 -3.11
C ILE A 111 9.42 13.24 -3.38
N PRO A 112 9.93 13.59 -4.57
CA PRO A 112 11.36 13.52 -4.86
C PRO A 112 12.12 14.58 -4.05
N ILE A 113 13.25 14.20 -3.48
CA ILE A 113 14.09 15.03 -2.63
C ILE A 113 15.54 14.93 -3.10
N GLY A 114 16.18 16.08 -3.29
CA GLY A 114 17.62 16.14 -3.52
C GLY A 114 18.38 16.32 -2.19
N ASN A 115 19.62 15.86 -2.18
CA ASN A 115 20.47 15.90 -0.98
C ASN A 115 21.04 17.30 -0.64
N SER A 116 21.03 18.22 -1.60
CA SER A 116 21.59 19.58 -1.45
C SER A 116 20.52 20.68 -1.42
N GLN A 117 19.31 20.37 -1.80
CA GLN A 117 18.20 21.31 -1.82
C GLN A 117 17.55 21.44 -0.45
N SER A 118 16.78 22.50 -0.27
CA SER A 118 15.96 22.75 0.92
C SER A 118 14.49 22.84 0.52
N TYR A 119 13.64 22.17 1.30
CA TYR A 119 12.21 22.08 1.03
C TYR A 119 11.39 22.37 2.29
N VAL A 120 10.13 22.75 2.07
CA VAL A 120 9.10 22.79 3.10
C VAL A 120 7.91 21.96 2.62
N ILE A 121 7.57 20.90 3.36
CA ILE A 121 6.31 20.19 3.19
C ILE A 121 5.30 20.87 4.10
N ARG A 122 4.26 21.47 3.51
CA ARG A 122 3.12 22.02 4.24
C ARG A 122 2.00 21.03 4.26
N GLY A 123 1.37 20.87 5.42
CA GLY A 123 0.29 19.93 5.57
C GLY A 123 -0.81 20.44 6.49
N LYS A 124 -1.97 19.80 6.37
CA LYS A 124 -3.07 19.88 7.32
C LYS A 124 -3.50 18.47 7.68
N LEU A 125 -3.64 18.21 8.97
CA LEU A 125 -4.07 16.89 9.45
C LEU A 125 -5.42 16.50 8.83
N GLY A 126 -5.47 15.28 8.29
CA GLY A 126 -6.70 14.64 7.92
C GLY A 126 -7.45 14.12 9.16
N LYS A 127 -8.72 13.76 8.97
CA LYS A 127 -9.47 13.07 9.99
C LYS A 127 -9.13 11.58 9.95
N GLN A 128 -8.60 11.03 11.04
CA GLN A 128 -8.23 9.63 11.13
C GLN A 128 -8.67 9.06 12.49
N LEU A 129 -9.25 7.86 12.48
CA LEU A 129 -9.61 7.13 13.69
C LEU A 129 -8.35 6.77 14.50
N PHE A 130 -7.30 6.43 13.79
CA PHE A 130 -5.99 6.10 14.34
C PHE A 130 -4.93 6.87 13.55
N ASN A 131 -4.19 7.75 14.22
CA ASN A 131 -3.19 8.60 13.56
C ASN A 131 -1.92 7.81 13.21
N GLU A 132 -2.06 6.94 12.21
CA GLU A 132 -0.97 6.12 11.66
C GLU A 132 -0.49 6.73 10.36
N ASN A 133 0.27 7.80 10.45
CA ASN A 133 0.92 8.39 9.29
C ASN A 133 2.43 8.50 9.49
N HIS A 134 3.18 8.30 8.41
CA HIS A 134 4.63 8.24 8.44
C HIS A 134 5.22 8.96 7.24
N PHE A 135 6.11 9.91 7.51
CA PHE A 135 6.95 10.58 6.52
C PHE A 135 8.32 9.92 6.54
N THR A 136 8.53 8.97 5.65
CA THR A 136 9.75 8.17 5.57
C THR A 136 10.63 8.70 4.45
N LEU A 137 11.82 9.21 4.77
CA LEU A 137 12.83 9.59 3.77
C LEU A 137 13.64 8.35 3.40
N TRP A 138 13.67 8.02 2.12
CA TRP A 138 14.40 6.91 1.54
C TRP A 138 15.65 7.34 0.78
N ASP A 139 16.62 6.44 0.76
CA ASP A 139 17.72 6.48 -0.20
C ASP A 139 17.33 5.81 -1.54
N GLU A 140 18.26 5.73 -2.49
CA GLU A 140 18.05 5.11 -3.81
C GLU A 140 17.72 3.61 -3.76
N ASN A 141 18.07 2.92 -2.65
CA ASN A 141 17.79 1.52 -2.39
C ASN A 141 16.52 1.29 -1.56
N MET A 142 15.72 2.35 -1.34
CA MET A 142 14.51 2.35 -0.50
C MET A 142 14.80 2.09 1.00
N LYS A 143 16.04 2.29 1.43
CA LYS A 143 16.39 2.21 2.84
C LYS A 143 15.97 3.49 3.55
N THR A 144 15.35 3.35 4.71
CA THR A 144 14.94 4.49 5.55
C THR A 144 16.17 5.18 6.14
N ILE A 145 16.35 6.46 5.80
CA ILE A 145 17.42 7.33 6.30
C ILE A 145 16.88 8.48 7.18
N GLY A 146 15.57 8.70 7.18
CA GLY A 146 14.89 9.66 8.04
C GLY A 146 13.42 9.31 8.21
N LEU A 147 12.83 9.64 9.36
CA LEU A 147 11.44 9.34 9.67
C LEU A 147 10.86 10.40 10.60
N ILE A 148 9.66 10.91 10.27
CA ILE A 148 8.76 11.56 11.22
C ILE A 148 7.46 10.76 11.23
N SER A 149 7.08 10.29 12.43
CA SER A 149 5.77 9.69 12.67
C SER A 149 4.73 10.78 12.95
N GLY A 150 3.50 10.59 12.49
CA GLY A 150 2.41 11.54 12.67
C GLY A 150 2.15 11.92 14.12
N ASN A 151 2.34 10.98 15.04
CA ASN A 151 2.21 11.23 16.48
C ASN A 151 3.24 12.24 17.03
N ASN A 152 4.33 12.45 16.30
CA ASN A 152 5.45 13.33 16.69
C ASN A 152 5.46 14.65 15.90
N ILE A 153 4.51 14.87 14.99
CA ILE A 153 4.40 16.12 14.24
C ILE A 153 3.80 17.20 15.14
N ALA A 154 4.56 18.28 15.31
CA ALA A 154 4.05 19.49 15.96
C ALA A 154 3.11 20.21 14.98
N VAL A 155 1.88 20.42 15.41
CA VAL A 155 0.83 21.10 14.64
C VAL A 155 0.39 22.39 15.35
N ASP A 156 -0.22 23.31 14.62
CA ASP A 156 -0.92 24.47 15.19
C ASP A 156 -2.34 24.11 15.66
N ASN A 157 -3.08 25.09 16.19
CA ASN A 157 -4.44 24.91 16.71
C ASN A 157 -5.46 24.50 15.63
N ASP A 158 -5.19 24.75 14.36
CA ASP A 158 -6.02 24.41 13.22
C ASP A 158 -5.62 23.10 12.54
N GLY A 159 -4.60 22.41 13.10
CA GLY A 159 -4.06 21.16 12.59
C GLY A 159 -3.10 21.36 11.40
N ASN A 160 -2.62 22.55 11.13
CA ASN A 160 -1.62 22.77 10.09
C ASN A 160 -0.21 22.47 10.64
N PHE A 161 0.68 22.03 9.74
CA PHE A 161 2.06 21.75 10.07
C PHE A 161 2.99 22.08 8.89
N GLU A 162 4.25 22.27 9.22
CA GLU A 162 5.35 22.37 8.27
C GLU A 162 6.45 21.36 8.66
N ILE A 163 7.00 20.66 7.68
CA ILE A 163 8.18 19.82 7.83
C ILE A 163 9.31 20.44 6.99
N PHE A 164 10.38 20.84 7.63
CA PHE A 164 11.57 21.36 6.97
C PHE A 164 12.50 20.20 6.60
N VAL A 165 12.97 20.21 5.36
CA VAL A 165 13.82 19.15 4.81
C VAL A 165 15.03 19.82 4.14
N ASP A 166 16.19 19.70 4.75
CA ASP A 166 17.42 20.34 4.25
C ASP A 166 18.68 19.65 4.82
N PRO A 167 19.89 19.91 4.27
CA PRO A 167 21.12 19.29 4.72
C PRO A 167 21.64 19.82 6.07
N ASN A 168 21.06 20.88 6.60
CA ASN A 168 21.51 21.49 7.83
C ASN A 168 20.91 20.82 9.06
N SER A 169 21.50 21.09 10.24
CA SER A 169 20.90 20.68 11.51
C SER A 169 19.58 21.41 11.78
N SER A 170 18.74 20.84 12.63
CA SER A 170 17.39 21.35 12.91
C SER A 170 17.35 22.81 13.40
N LYS A 171 18.38 23.26 14.14
CA LYS A 171 18.48 24.63 14.71
C LYS A 171 17.19 25.10 15.40
N GLY A 172 16.50 24.17 16.11
CA GLY A 172 15.28 24.46 16.83
C GLY A 172 13.98 24.40 16.01
N LYS A 173 14.02 24.00 14.74
CA LYS A 173 12.81 23.67 13.97
C LYS A 173 12.09 22.49 14.62
N LYS A 174 10.78 22.60 14.84
CA LYS A 174 10.00 21.55 15.53
C LYS A 174 9.87 20.28 14.70
N ASN A 175 9.58 20.42 13.40
CA ASN A 175 9.49 19.31 12.46
C ASN A 175 10.60 19.47 11.44
N HIS A 176 11.64 18.64 11.53
CA HIS A 176 12.79 18.73 10.64
C HIS A 176 13.34 17.35 10.31
N ILE A 177 13.65 17.13 9.04
CA ILE A 177 14.41 15.97 8.58
C ILE A 177 15.67 16.50 7.91
N GLN A 178 16.82 16.12 8.45
CA GLN A 178 18.11 16.42 7.82
C GLN A 178 18.35 15.45 6.67
N THR A 179 18.63 15.96 5.47
CA THR A 179 19.01 15.16 4.33
C THR A 179 20.47 14.69 4.44
N SER A 180 20.77 13.57 3.84
CA SER A 180 22.11 13.00 3.70
C SER A 180 22.46 12.81 2.23
N ALA A 181 23.70 12.45 1.93
CA ALA A 181 24.20 12.26 0.56
C ALA A 181 23.39 11.27 -0.28
N GLY A 182 22.69 10.34 0.35
CA GLY A 182 21.85 9.34 -0.33
C GLY A 182 20.36 9.68 -0.39
N ALA A 183 19.92 10.85 0.11
CA ALA A 183 18.51 11.21 0.11
C ALA A 183 17.91 11.22 -1.30
N LYS A 184 16.82 10.50 -1.49
CA LYS A 184 16.19 10.31 -2.80
C LYS A 184 14.74 10.80 -2.83
N GLU A 185 13.91 10.34 -1.90
CA GLU A 185 12.48 10.67 -1.92
C GLU A 185 11.80 10.40 -0.57
N PHE A 186 10.73 11.11 -0.30
CA PHE A 186 9.78 10.70 0.72
C PHE A 186 8.84 9.64 0.18
N TYR A 187 8.63 8.62 0.98
CA TYR A 187 7.55 7.66 0.89
C TYR A 187 6.62 7.86 2.08
N ILE A 188 5.49 8.50 1.82
CA ILE A 188 4.53 8.91 2.86
C ILE A 188 3.39 7.90 2.88
N ARG A 189 3.01 7.47 4.09
CA ARG A 189 1.90 6.55 4.34
C ARG A 189 0.92 7.19 5.29
N ASP A 190 -0.36 7.21 4.93
CA ASP A 190 -1.48 7.53 5.81
C ASP A 190 -2.41 6.33 5.85
N THR A 191 -2.57 5.70 7.02
CA THR A 191 -3.39 4.50 7.18
C THR A 191 -4.82 4.86 7.53
N MET A 192 -5.76 4.50 6.66
CA MET A 192 -7.20 4.75 6.77
C MET A 192 -7.88 3.49 7.28
N ILE A 193 -8.14 3.39 8.58
CA ILE A 193 -8.78 2.21 9.19
C ILE A 193 -10.27 2.22 8.92
N ASP A 194 -10.92 3.37 9.08
CA ASP A 194 -12.32 3.61 8.71
C ASP A 194 -12.38 4.23 7.31
N TRP A 195 -12.56 3.40 6.30
CA TRP A 195 -12.58 3.84 4.90
C TRP A 195 -13.67 4.88 4.60
N LEU A 196 -14.76 4.87 5.36
CA LEU A 196 -15.86 5.82 5.16
C LEU A 196 -15.51 7.22 5.68
N ASN A 197 -14.91 7.30 6.85
CA ASN A 197 -14.76 8.55 7.59
C ASN A 197 -13.33 9.09 7.64
N ASP A 198 -12.32 8.22 7.51
CA ASP A 198 -10.93 8.64 7.53
C ASP A 198 -10.54 9.36 6.22
N ARG A 199 -9.70 10.36 6.37
CA ARG A 199 -9.09 11.11 5.25
C ARG A 199 -7.62 11.33 5.54
N PRO A 200 -6.73 11.16 4.53
CA PRO A 200 -5.30 11.41 4.69
C PRO A 200 -5.02 12.89 4.87
N ASN A 201 -3.82 13.21 5.32
CA ASN A 201 -3.38 14.59 5.43
C ASN A 201 -3.45 15.31 4.08
N LEU A 202 -3.82 16.58 4.08
CA LEU A 202 -3.55 17.46 2.94
C LEU A 202 -2.07 17.78 2.94
N LEU A 203 -1.41 17.67 1.79
CA LEU A 203 0.03 17.94 1.65
C LEU A 203 0.31 18.77 0.42
N ASP A 204 1.26 19.67 0.57
CA ASP A 204 1.90 20.42 -0.50
C ASP A 204 3.40 20.46 -0.27
N ILE A 205 4.20 20.71 -1.32
CA ILE A 205 5.66 20.80 -1.27
C ILE A 205 6.15 22.05 -1.96
N GLU A 206 7.05 22.77 -1.30
CA GLU A 206 7.75 23.90 -1.86
C GLU A 206 9.27 23.70 -1.76
N ILE A 207 9.97 23.89 -2.87
CA ILE A 207 11.43 24.00 -2.86
C ILE A 207 11.82 25.43 -2.54
N ILE A 208 12.80 25.62 -1.63
CA ILE A 208 13.38 26.94 -1.36
C ILE A 208 14.14 27.39 -2.62
N PRO A 209 13.74 28.47 -3.30
CA PRO A 209 14.24 28.82 -4.64
C PRO A 209 15.76 28.98 -4.71
N SER A 210 16.39 29.52 -3.64
CA SER A 210 17.85 29.69 -3.55
C SER A 210 18.63 28.38 -3.52
N SER A 211 17.97 27.24 -3.29
CA SER A 211 18.59 25.92 -3.27
C SER A 211 18.30 25.10 -4.54
N ARG A 212 17.50 25.64 -5.47
CA ARG A 212 17.15 24.94 -6.72
C ARG A 212 18.35 24.89 -7.66
N ALA A 213 18.65 23.71 -8.21
CA ALA A 213 19.65 23.59 -9.27
C ALA A 213 19.06 24.03 -10.63
N ASP A 214 19.90 24.62 -11.48
CA ASP A 214 19.46 25.15 -12.79
C ASP A 214 19.10 24.06 -13.82
N LYS A 215 19.55 22.84 -13.59
CA LYS A 215 19.39 21.73 -14.56
C LYS A 215 18.03 21.06 -14.43
N LYS A 216 17.19 21.20 -15.46
CA LYS A 216 15.91 20.48 -15.61
C LYS A 216 16.14 19.16 -16.38
N GLN A 217 15.41 18.13 -15.99
CA GLN A 217 15.38 16.88 -16.75
C GLN A 217 14.71 17.09 -18.11
N ASP A 218 15.38 16.66 -19.18
CA ASP A 218 14.81 16.66 -20.53
C ASP A 218 13.88 15.46 -20.78
N ALA A 219 13.15 15.47 -21.90
CA ALA A 219 12.18 14.43 -22.23
C ALA A 219 12.85 13.05 -22.40
N LYS A 220 14.03 12.99 -23.01
CA LYS A 220 14.76 11.73 -23.21
C LYS A 220 15.20 11.12 -21.88
N MET A 221 15.71 11.94 -20.97
CA MET A 221 16.08 11.51 -19.63
C MET A 221 14.89 10.96 -18.86
N LYS A 222 13.71 11.61 -18.96
CA LYS A 222 12.48 11.13 -18.33
C LYS A 222 12.06 9.75 -18.85
N LEU A 223 12.13 9.51 -20.18
CA LEU A 223 11.79 8.19 -20.74
C LEU A 223 12.75 7.09 -20.27
N GLU A 224 14.05 7.38 -20.16
CA GLU A 224 15.01 6.42 -19.62
C GLU A 224 14.74 6.12 -18.13
N ILE A 225 14.33 7.11 -17.34
CA ILE A 225 13.92 6.89 -15.94
C ILE A 225 12.69 5.98 -15.91
N VAL A 226 11.67 6.20 -16.76
CA VAL A 226 10.47 5.34 -16.84
C VAL A 226 10.85 3.89 -17.15
N LYS A 227 11.67 3.65 -18.17
CA LYS A 227 12.14 2.30 -18.53
C LYS A 227 12.87 1.61 -17.38
N ASN A 228 13.75 2.33 -16.69
CA ASN A 228 14.49 1.81 -15.54
C ASN A 228 13.54 1.46 -14.37
N TYR A 229 12.52 2.28 -14.13
CA TYR A 229 11.55 2.01 -13.07
C TYR A 229 10.68 0.79 -13.37
N MET A 230 10.23 0.60 -14.61
CA MET A 230 9.48 -0.60 -15.01
C MET A 230 10.27 -1.88 -14.68
N HIS A 231 11.54 -1.91 -15.05
CA HIS A 231 12.42 -3.04 -14.77
C HIS A 231 12.65 -3.24 -13.25
N LYS A 232 12.95 -2.13 -12.56
CA LYS A 232 13.19 -2.13 -11.12
C LYS A 232 11.97 -2.61 -10.34
N TRP A 233 10.75 -2.24 -10.76
CA TRP A 233 9.51 -2.65 -10.08
C TRP A 233 9.26 -4.14 -10.21
N ALA A 234 9.44 -4.72 -11.40
CA ALA A 234 9.34 -6.16 -11.61
C ALA A 234 10.35 -6.94 -10.75
N ALA A 235 11.62 -6.50 -10.76
CA ALA A 235 12.69 -7.14 -10.00
C ALA A 235 12.47 -7.05 -8.48
N ASN A 236 12.11 -5.86 -7.97
CA ASN A 236 11.89 -5.68 -6.53
C ASN A 236 10.66 -6.45 -6.03
N THR A 237 9.57 -6.45 -6.79
CA THR A 237 8.37 -7.24 -6.46
C THR A 237 8.73 -8.72 -6.32
N THR A 238 9.48 -9.28 -7.27
CA THR A 238 9.93 -10.68 -7.21
C THR A 238 10.79 -10.92 -5.98
N ARG A 239 11.77 -10.06 -5.71
CA ARG A 239 12.65 -10.17 -4.54
C ARG A 239 11.88 -10.19 -3.22
N TRP A 240 10.87 -9.33 -3.07
CA TRP A 240 10.05 -9.30 -1.85
C TRP A 240 9.15 -10.51 -1.73
N ASN A 241 8.52 -10.93 -2.83
CA ASN A 241 7.68 -12.12 -2.83
C ASN A 241 8.46 -13.41 -2.53
N GLN A 242 9.74 -13.50 -2.93
CA GLN A 242 10.58 -14.64 -2.59
C GLN A 242 10.70 -14.88 -1.08
N GLN A 243 10.60 -13.83 -0.26
CA GLN A 243 10.59 -13.97 1.20
C GLN A 243 9.38 -14.78 1.71
N ALA A 244 8.22 -14.67 1.04
CA ALA A 244 7.04 -15.47 1.34
C ALA A 244 7.11 -16.85 0.66
N LEU A 245 7.47 -16.88 -0.63
CA LEU A 245 7.47 -18.10 -1.45
C LEU A 245 8.53 -19.12 -1.03
N SER A 246 9.59 -18.70 -0.34
CA SER A 246 10.62 -19.60 0.20
C SER A 246 10.22 -20.27 1.51
N LYS A 247 9.09 -19.89 2.12
CA LYS A 247 8.56 -20.51 3.35
C LYS A 247 7.71 -21.73 3.02
N PRO A 248 7.51 -22.65 3.99
CA PRO A 248 6.56 -23.73 3.82
C PRO A 248 5.16 -23.21 3.50
N VAL A 249 4.50 -23.86 2.55
CA VAL A 249 3.16 -23.50 2.10
C VAL A 249 2.14 -23.71 3.23
N ASN A 250 1.23 -22.76 3.40
CA ASN A 250 0.17 -22.76 4.42
C ASN A 250 0.66 -22.69 5.88
N GLU A 251 1.95 -22.40 6.08
CA GLU A 251 2.51 -22.17 7.41
C GLU A 251 2.72 -20.67 7.66
N PHE A 252 1.96 -20.14 8.63
CA PHE A 252 2.04 -18.74 9.05
C PHE A 252 2.66 -18.68 10.45
N SER A 253 3.97 -18.87 10.52
CA SER A 253 4.72 -18.79 11.77
C SER A 253 5.33 -17.41 11.97
N PHE A 254 5.36 -16.96 13.24
CA PHE A 254 5.93 -15.68 13.61
C PHE A 254 7.46 -15.67 13.54
N LYS A 255 8.00 -14.80 12.69
CA LYS A 255 9.29 -14.17 12.94
C LYS A 255 9.06 -12.68 12.82
N ILE A 256 9.26 -11.96 13.91
CA ILE A 256 9.18 -10.50 13.91
C ILE A 256 10.42 -10.00 13.16
N ASP A 257 10.25 -9.66 11.88
CA ASP A 257 11.28 -9.01 11.10
C ASP A 257 11.00 -7.51 11.11
N ARG A 258 11.92 -6.73 11.68
CA ARG A 258 11.82 -5.27 11.79
C ARG A 258 12.77 -4.53 10.84
N ASP A 259 13.65 -5.25 10.15
CA ASP A 259 14.72 -4.68 9.35
C ASP A 259 14.53 -4.91 7.83
N THR A 260 13.32 -5.27 7.40
CA THR A 260 13.03 -5.45 5.97
C THR A 260 13.03 -4.10 5.24
N ASP A 261 13.69 -4.04 4.08
CA ASP A 261 13.71 -2.86 3.20
C ASP A 261 12.28 -2.37 2.89
N GLY A 262 12.03 -1.07 3.05
CA GLY A 262 10.73 -0.46 2.83
C GLY A 262 9.69 -0.70 3.94
N ALA A 263 9.95 -1.55 4.93
CA ALA A 263 9.08 -1.78 6.08
C ALA A 263 9.13 -0.61 7.09
N LEU A 264 8.03 -0.43 7.83
CA LEU A 264 7.99 0.51 8.95
C LEU A 264 8.50 -0.17 10.23
N ARG A 265 9.43 0.46 10.93
CA ARG A 265 10.07 -0.10 12.14
C ARG A 265 9.12 -0.36 13.29
N ASN A 266 7.99 0.34 13.35
CA ASN A 266 6.95 0.19 14.38
C ASN A 266 5.79 -0.72 13.95
N GLN A 267 5.92 -1.40 12.81
CA GLN A 267 4.97 -2.41 12.35
C GLN A 267 5.55 -3.82 12.45
N VAL A 268 4.69 -4.79 12.71
CA VAL A 268 5.00 -6.21 12.61
C VAL A 268 4.39 -6.74 11.32
N TYR A 269 5.17 -7.50 10.57
CA TYR A 269 4.76 -8.13 9.33
C TYR A 269 4.87 -9.64 9.42
N LEU A 270 3.90 -10.33 8.86
CA LEU A 270 3.96 -11.76 8.63
C LEU A 270 3.54 -12.04 7.19
N LEU A 271 4.48 -12.53 6.39
CA LEU A 271 4.24 -12.95 5.02
C LEU A 271 4.22 -14.47 4.98
N GLY A 272 3.18 -15.02 4.35
CA GLY A 272 3.06 -16.47 4.12
C GLY A 272 2.53 -16.77 2.73
N HIS A 273 3.05 -17.85 2.14
CA HIS A 273 2.56 -18.42 0.90
C HIS A 273 1.40 -19.36 1.21
N PHE A 274 0.24 -19.14 0.58
CA PHE A 274 -0.88 -20.04 0.69
C PHE A 274 -1.14 -20.77 -0.64
N ALA A 275 -1.54 -22.04 -0.54
CA ALA A 275 -2.06 -22.81 -1.65
C ALA A 275 -3.21 -23.71 -1.16
N LEU A 276 -4.38 -23.54 -1.74
CA LEU A 276 -5.57 -24.32 -1.42
C LEU A 276 -5.63 -25.53 -2.37
N PRO A 277 -5.77 -26.77 -1.85
CA PRO A 277 -5.83 -27.98 -2.69
C PRO A 277 -7.05 -28.02 -3.62
N SER A 278 -8.16 -27.39 -3.23
CA SER A 278 -9.38 -27.26 -4.02
C SER A 278 -10.22 -26.08 -3.52
N PHE A 279 -11.32 -25.77 -4.22
CA PHE A 279 -12.26 -24.72 -3.84
C PHE A 279 -13.07 -25.05 -2.56
N ASP A 280 -13.08 -26.30 -2.11
CA ASP A 280 -13.73 -26.73 -0.87
C ASP A 280 -12.79 -26.60 0.36
N HIS A 281 -11.51 -26.30 0.15
CA HIS A 281 -10.55 -26.07 1.20
C HIS A 281 -10.46 -24.59 1.57
N CYS A 282 -10.07 -24.36 2.81
CA CYS A 282 -9.80 -23.02 3.34
C CYS A 282 -8.59 -23.04 4.27
N ILE A 283 -8.05 -21.86 4.52
CA ILE A 283 -7.14 -21.63 5.64
C ILE A 283 -7.91 -20.85 6.70
N LYS A 284 -8.13 -21.47 7.86
CA LYS A 284 -8.64 -20.80 9.05
C LYS A 284 -7.48 -20.14 9.77
N LEU A 285 -7.64 -18.87 10.12
CA LEU A 285 -6.65 -18.08 10.83
C LEU A 285 -7.27 -17.55 12.13
N ASP A 286 -6.73 -17.93 13.27
CA ASP A 286 -7.06 -17.33 14.56
C ASP A 286 -5.97 -16.34 14.95
N VAL A 287 -6.33 -15.07 15.11
CA VAL A 287 -5.40 -13.95 15.27
C VAL A 287 -5.67 -13.24 16.60
N PHE A 288 -4.63 -13.04 17.41
CA PHE A 288 -4.68 -12.23 18.61
C PHE A 288 -3.79 -10.99 18.45
N LEU A 289 -4.34 -9.81 18.74
CA LEU A 289 -3.66 -8.55 18.46
C LEU A 289 -2.70 -8.10 19.58
N ASP A 290 -2.85 -8.66 20.78
CA ASP A 290 -2.04 -8.36 21.96
C ASP A 290 -1.81 -6.86 22.21
N GLY A 291 -2.88 -6.09 22.12
CA GLY A 291 -2.88 -4.64 22.33
C GLY A 291 -2.53 -3.78 21.10
N ALA A 292 -2.22 -4.37 19.95
CA ALA A 292 -2.10 -3.60 18.72
C ALA A 292 -3.42 -2.91 18.37
N LYS A 293 -3.38 -1.62 18.07
CA LYS A 293 -4.56 -0.83 17.70
C LYS A 293 -4.99 -1.08 16.27
N TYR A 294 -4.07 -1.51 15.42
CA TYR A 294 -4.27 -1.76 14.02
C TYR A 294 -3.81 -3.15 13.62
N PHE A 295 -4.63 -3.79 12.80
CA PHE A 295 -4.37 -5.05 12.14
C PHE A 295 -5.02 -5.06 10.76
N ILE A 296 -4.36 -5.66 9.78
CA ILE A 296 -4.94 -5.96 8.46
C ILE A 296 -4.42 -7.28 7.92
N ALA A 297 -5.29 -8.00 7.20
CA ALA A 297 -4.99 -9.24 6.47
C ALA A 297 -5.27 -9.06 4.97
N PRO A 298 -4.36 -8.49 4.17
CA PRO A 298 -4.52 -8.40 2.72
C PRO A 298 -4.04 -9.67 2.03
N ILE A 299 -4.75 -10.04 0.96
CA ILE A 299 -4.33 -11.09 0.02
C ILE A 299 -3.69 -10.41 -1.19
N THR A 300 -2.48 -10.82 -1.48
CA THR A 300 -1.68 -10.29 -2.59
C THR A 300 -1.38 -11.42 -3.56
N ASN A 301 -1.48 -11.13 -4.86
CA ASN A 301 -0.95 -12.05 -5.85
C ASN A 301 0.59 -11.97 -5.88
N ILE A 302 1.24 -12.92 -6.54
CA ILE A 302 2.71 -12.96 -6.63
C ILE A 302 3.32 -11.79 -7.43
N TRP A 303 2.51 -11.03 -8.14
CA TRP A 303 2.92 -9.85 -8.90
C TRP A 303 2.93 -8.58 -8.05
N GLY A 304 2.65 -8.71 -6.73
CA GLY A 304 2.75 -7.65 -5.75
C GLY A 304 1.57 -6.70 -5.68
N THR A 305 0.44 -7.04 -6.29
CA THR A 305 -0.80 -6.26 -6.16
C THR A 305 -1.79 -6.99 -5.25
N THR A 306 -2.44 -6.25 -4.35
CA THR A 306 -3.54 -6.81 -3.54
C THR A 306 -4.70 -7.20 -4.45
N ASN A 307 -5.32 -8.33 -4.16
CA ASN A 307 -6.48 -8.80 -4.91
C ASN A 307 -7.63 -7.81 -4.80
N ASN A 308 -8.74 -8.06 -5.48
CA ASN A 308 -9.86 -7.13 -5.56
C ASN A 308 -10.30 -6.62 -4.16
N ILE A 309 -9.90 -5.40 -3.82
CA ILE A 309 -10.15 -4.78 -2.50
C ILE A 309 -11.42 -3.94 -2.47
N VAL A 310 -11.98 -3.60 -3.62
CA VAL A 310 -13.16 -2.72 -3.70
C VAL A 310 -14.44 -3.51 -3.68
N SER A 311 -14.61 -4.44 -4.62
CA SER A 311 -15.84 -5.21 -4.78
C SER A 311 -15.82 -6.58 -4.11
N LYS A 312 -14.70 -6.97 -3.49
CA LYS A 312 -14.51 -8.23 -2.78
C LYS A 312 -13.70 -8.00 -1.50
N ASN A 313 -13.74 -8.96 -0.59
CA ASN A 313 -12.95 -8.92 0.65
C ASN A 313 -11.51 -9.40 0.41
N GLY A 314 -10.79 -8.81 -0.56
CA GLY A 314 -9.37 -9.07 -0.78
C GLY A 314 -8.46 -8.60 0.37
N SER A 315 -9.03 -7.93 1.36
CA SER A 315 -8.41 -7.56 2.64
C SER A 315 -9.48 -7.27 3.68
N LEU A 316 -9.17 -7.48 4.95
CA LEU A 316 -9.98 -7.02 6.08
C LEU A 316 -9.05 -6.49 7.18
N ASN A 317 -9.37 -5.32 7.73
CA ASN A 317 -8.73 -4.81 8.93
C ASN A 317 -9.60 -5.08 10.18
N ASN A 318 -9.07 -4.79 11.35
CA ASN A 318 -9.79 -5.04 12.61
C ASN A 318 -11.07 -4.20 12.77
N ALA A 319 -11.18 -3.01 12.15
CA ALA A 319 -12.42 -2.23 12.15
C ALA A 319 -13.48 -2.77 11.17
N GLN A 320 -13.05 -3.54 10.17
CA GLN A 320 -13.91 -4.19 9.17
C GLN A 320 -14.28 -5.63 9.56
N SER A 321 -13.82 -6.11 10.70
CA SER A 321 -13.93 -7.49 11.15
C SER A 321 -14.70 -7.62 12.46
N LYS A 322 -15.34 -8.76 12.66
CA LYS A 322 -15.95 -9.12 13.95
C LYS A 322 -14.92 -9.80 14.85
N ILE A 323 -14.87 -9.34 16.11
CA ILE A 323 -14.02 -9.90 17.17
C ILE A 323 -14.75 -11.03 17.92
N ASN A 324 -14.05 -12.09 18.28
CA ASN A 324 -14.57 -13.18 19.09
C ASN A 324 -14.73 -12.75 20.56
N ALA A 325 -15.52 -13.49 21.31
CA ALA A 325 -15.78 -13.21 22.75
C ALA A 325 -14.49 -13.25 23.61
N ASP A 326 -13.47 -14.01 23.19
CA ASP A 326 -12.17 -14.12 23.85
C ASP A 326 -11.15 -13.04 23.42
N GLY A 327 -11.55 -12.10 22.57
CA GLY A 327 -10.70 -11.01 22.08
C GLY A 327 -9.82 -11.38 20.86
N THR A 328 -9.98 -12.57 20.30
CA THR A 328 -9.33 -12.99 19.05
C THR A 328 -10.16 -12.64 17.83
N TYR A 329 -9.59 -12.80 16.64
CA TYR A 329 -10.30 -12.71 15.36
C TYR A 329 -10.13 -14.03 14.62
N THR A 330 -11.22 -14.59 14.09
CA THR A 330 -11.17 -15.77 13.22
C THR A 330 -11.47 -15.35 11.78
N PHE A 331 -10.47 -15.49 10.90
CA PHE A 331 -10.61 -15.29 9.46
C PHE A 331 -10.65 -16.64 8.74
N ILE A 332 -11.40 -16.69 7.64
CA ILE A 332 -11.39 -17.84 6.73
C ILE A 332 -10.96 -17.34 5.34
N LEU A 333 -9.81 -17.80 4.85
CA LEU A 333 -9.34 -17.60 3.49
C LEU A 333 -9.81 -18.76 2.63
N SER A 334 -10.67 -18.53 1.66
CA SER A 334 -11.24 -19.55 0.77
C SER A 334 -11.75 -18.94 -0.53
N VAL A 335 -11.77 -19.73 -1.62
CA VAL A 335 -12.33 -19.29 -2.91
C VAL A 335 -13.85 -19.17 -2.82
N ASN A 336 -14.51 -20.20 -2.30
CA ASN A 336 -15.93 -20.17 -2.06
C ASN A 336 -16.25 -19.43 -0.76
N ASP A 337 -17.35 -18.66 -0.74
CA ASP A 337 -17.82 -17.97 0.48
C ASP A 337 -18.13 -19.01 1.57
N PRO A 338 -17.44 -19.00 2.71
CA PRO A 338 -17.62 -19.96 3.78
C PRO A 338 -18.85 -19.65 4.66
N GLY A 339 -19.54 -18.53 4.43
CA GLY A 339 -20.58 -18.04 5.33
C GLY A 339 -20.05 -17.45 6.64
N ASN A 340 -18.78 -17.07 6.72
CA ASN A 340 -18.17 -16.35 7.84
C ASN A 340 -18.06 -14.85 7.51
N PHE A 341 -18.38 -13.96 8.47
CA PHE A 341 -18.27 -12.51 8.28
C PHE A 341 -16.85 -12.09 7.91
N ASN A 342 -15.83 -12.64 8.59
CA ASN A 342 -14.42 -12.37 8.34
C ASN A 342 -13.86 -13.28 7.23
N TRP A 343 -14.51 -13.29 6.08
CA TRP A 343 -14.06 -14.02 4.89
C TRP A 343 -13.01 -13.21 4.13
N LEU A 344 -11.86 -13.82 3.86
CA LEU A 344 -10.83 -13.30 2.98
C LEU A 344 -10.98 -13.97 1.60
N ASP A 345 -11.39 -13.19 0.59
CA ASP A 345 -11.68 -13.65 -0.77
C ASP A 345 -10.42 -13.50 -1.65
N PRO A 346 -9.77 -14.59 -2.08
CA PRO A 346 -8.60 -14.54 -2.94
C PRO A 346 -8.93 -14.24 -4.41
N SER A 347 -10.17 -13.88 -4.76
CA SER A 347 -10.60 -13.54 -6.12
C SER A 347 -10.39 -14.68 -7.12
N ASN A 348 -10.83 -15.88 -6.77
CA ASN A 348 -10.70 -17.14 -7.51
C ASN A 348 -9.27 -17.70 -7.59
N LEU A 349 -8.29 -17.10 -6.94
CA LEU A 349 -6.95 -17.66 -6.87
C LEU A 349 -6.85 -18.69 -5.75
N THR A 350 -6.44 -19.91 -6.09
CA THR A 350 -6.14 -20.95 -5.10
C THR A 350 -4.73 -20.80 -4.51
N GLU A 351 -3.93 -19.86 -4.99
CA GLU A 351 -2.56 -19.63 -4.58
C GLU A 351 -2.26 -18.12 -4.51
N GLY A 352 -1.44 -17.72 -3.55
CA GLY A 352 -1.05 -16.33 -3.38
C GLY A 352 -0.27 -16.08 -2.10
N ILE A 353 -0.17 -14.80 -1.74
CA ILE A 353 0.55 -14.34 -0.56
C ILE A 353 -0.43 -13.68 0.39
N LEU A 354 -0.43 -14.10 1.64
CA LEU A 354 -1.12 -13.43 2.73
C LEU A 354 -0.09 -12.61 3.52
N THR A 355 -0.35 -11.31 3.64
CA THR A 355 0.52 -10.38 4.37
C THR A 355 -0.24 -9.80 5.54
N LEU A 356 0.02 -10.31 6.73
CA LEU A 356 -0.57 -9.79 7.96
C LEU A 356 0.29 -8.63 8.49
N ARG A 357 -0.36 -7.58 9.00
CA ARG A 357 0.34 -6.40 9.53
C ARG A 357 -0.32 -5.95 10.82
N TRP A 358 0.52 -5.59 11.79
CA TRP A 358 0.11 -5.02 13.08
C TRP A 358 0.90 -3.74 13.37
N SER A 359 0.24 -2.76 13.97
CA SER A 359 0.89 -1.57 14.50
C SER A 359 0.12 -0.94 15.65
N GLY A 360 0.66 0.15 16.20
CA GLY A 360 0.03 0.88 17.29
C GLY A 360 0.07 0.11 18.62
N PHE A 361 1.14 -0.64 18.86
CA PHE A 361 1.35 -1.32 20.13
C PHE A 361 1.52 -0.31 21.27
N PRO A 362 1.01 -0.63 22.49
CA PRO A 362 1.24 0.19 23.68
C PRO A 362 2.73 0.44 23.92
N ASN A 363 3.11 1.71 24.11
CA ASN A 363 4.50 2.14 24.31
C ASN A 363 5.47 1.68 23.19
N GLU A 364 4.96 1.46 21.97
CA GLU A 364 5.73 0.94 20.83
C GLU A 364 6.41 -0.41 21.08
N VAL A 365 5.92 -1.17 22.05
CA VAL A 365 6.42 -2.50 22.41
C VAL A 365 5.48 -3.57 21.88
N VAL A 366 6.02 -4.46 21.05
CA VAL A 366 5.26 -5.62 20.53
C VAL A 366 4.91 -6.54 21.70
N GLY A 367 3.63 -6.91 21.78
CA GLY A 367 3.13 -7.81 22.82
C GLY A 367 3.77 -9.22 22.70
N LYS A 368 3.98 -9.87 23.83
CA LYS A 368 4.60 -11.20 23.89
C LYS A 368 3.63 -12.33 23.52
N ASN A 369 2.32 -12.04 23.60
CA ASN A 369 1.26 -13.00 23.31
C ASN A 369 0.66 -12.82 21.91
N LEU A 370 1.23 -11.92 21.09
CA LEU A 370 0.84 -11.77 19.71
C LEU A 370 0.96 -13.12 18.99
N TYR A 371 -0.11 -13.60 18.38
CA TYR A 371 -0.07 -14.85 17.64
C TYR A 371 -0.99 -14.90 16.42
N VAL A 372 -0.67 -15.79 15.50
CA VAL A 372 -1.55 -16.35 14.48
C VAL A 372 -1.47 -17.86 14.55
N LYS A 373 -2.62 -18.52 14.57
CA LYS A 373 -2.71 -19.96 14.34
C LYS A 373 -3.38 -20.15 12.98
N SER A 374 -2.79 -21.00 12.15
CA SER A 374 -3.34 -21.34 10.84
C SER A 374 -3.64 -22.83 10.77
N SER A 375 -4.73 -23.18 10.08
CA SER A 375 -5.11 -24.56 9.83
C SER A 375 -5.71 -24.69 8.43
N LEU A 376 -5.12 -25.57 7.61
CA LEU A 376 -5.71 -25.97 6.33
C LEU A 376 -6.77 -27.05 6.59
N MET A 377 -8.01 -26.82 6.16
CA MET A 377 -9.13 -27.70 6.39
C MET A 377 -10.23 -27.55 5.33
N LEU A 378 -11.26 -28.37 5.40
CA LEU A 378 -12.45 -28.16 4.57
C LEU A 378 -13.29 -26.99 5.11
N ILE A 379 -13.92 -26.23 4.21
CA ILE A 379 -14.82 -25.13 4.57
C ILE A 379 -15.95 -25.63 5.47
N SER A 380 -16.50 -26.83 5.18
CA SER A 380 -17.56 -27.47 5.95
C SER A 380 -17.19 -27.75 7.42
N ASP A 381 -15.89 -27.91 7.70
CA ASP A 381 -15.40 -28.12 9.07
C ASP A 381 -15.04 -26.79 9.74
N ALA A 382 -14.40 -25.89 9.00
CA ALA A 382 -14.05 -24.56 9.51
C ALA A 382 -15.27 -23.78 10.02
N ILE A 383 -16.40 -23.82 9.30
CA ILE A 383 -17.61 -23.08 9.68
C ILE A 383 -18.27 -23.60 10.94
N LYS A 384 -18.02 -24.86 11.33
CA LYS A 384 -18.51 -25.42 12.61
C LYS A 384 -17.79 -24.83 13.83
N GLU A 385 -16.56 -24.33 13.62
CA GLU A 385 -15.73 -23.73 14.65
C GLU A 385 -15.92 -22.20 14.77
N VAL A 386 -16.72 -21.60 13.87
CA VAL A 386 -17.01 -20.15 13.88
C VAL A 386 -18.17 -19.85 14.81
N ASP A 387 -18.04 -18.77 15.60
CA ASP A 387 -19.13 -18.26 16.44
C ASP A 387 -20.39 -17.98 15.60
N GLU A 388 -21.56 -18.40 16.10
CA GLU A 388 -22.86 -18.21 15.43
C GLU A 388 -23.11 -16.74 15.05
N ASN A 389 -22.68 -15.78 15.89
CA ASN A 389 -22.79 -14.34 15.62
C ASN A 389 -21.90 -13.87 14.46
N HIS A 390 -20.96 -14.69 14.02
CA HIS A 390 -20.07 -14.40 12.89
C HIS A 390 -20.51 -15.10 11.60
N LYS A 391 -21.49 -15.98 11.66
CA LYS A 391 -22.09 -16.53 10.46
C LYS A 391 -22.79 -15.44 9.65
N THR A 392 -22.75 -15.56 8.36
CA THR A 392 -23.17 -14.51 7.42
C THR A 392 -24.00 -15.14 6.31
N SER A 393 -25.22 -14.65 6.14
CA SER A 393 -26.09 -15.01 5.02
C SER A 393 -25.65 -14.30 3.72
N SER A 394 -26.10 -14.80 2.58
CA SER A 394 -25.85 -14.16 1.27
C SER A 394 -26.27 -12.69 1.23
N LYS A 395 -27.42 -12.35 1.85
CA LYS A 395 -27.92 -10.97 1.91
C LYS A 395 -27.03 -10.06 2.76
N GLU A 396 -26.53 -10.55 3.89
CA GLU A 396 -25.58 -9.81 4.72
C GLU A 396 -24.24 -9.64 4.01
N ARG A 397 -23.79 -10.65 3.26
CA ARG A 397 -22.61 -10.57 2.42
C ARG A 397 -22.75 -9.50 1.34
N GLU A 398 -23.84 -9.45 0.62
CA GLU A 398 -24.13 -8.41 -0.36
C GLU A 398 -24.10 -7.02 0.28
N SER A 399 -24.69 -6.86 1.47
CA SER A 399 -24.67 -5.62 2.23
C SER A 399 -23.24 -5.22 2.62
N GLN A 400 -22.44 -6.17 3.12
CA GLN A 400 -21.03 -5.95 3.48
C GLN A 400 -20.20 -5.46 2.28
N LEU A 401 -20.33 -6.12 1.13
CA LEU A 401 -19.59 -5.75 -0.08
C LEU A 401 -20.06 -4.41 -0.64
N LYS A 402 -21.35 -4.11 -0.60
CA LYS A 402 -21.88 -2.80 -0.99
C LYS A 402 -21.32 -1.68 -0.11
N GLN A 403 -21.36 -1.85 1.21
CA GLN A 403 -20.80 -0.89 2.16
C GLN A 403 -19.31 -0.68 1.94
N ARG A 404 -18.57 -1.75 1.61
CA ARG A 404 -17.16 -1.69 1.27
C ARG A 404 -16.90 -0.81 0.02
N GLN A 405 -17.66 -1.02 -1.06
CA GLN A 405 -17.57 -0.21 -2.28
C GLN A 405 -17.86 1.26 -2.02
N GLU A 406 -18.96 1.54 -1.29
CA GLU A 406 -19.36 2.90 -0.94
C GLU A 406 -18.29 3.60 -0.10
N SER A 407 -17.71 2.89 0.89
CA SER A 407 -16.67 3.45 1.75
C SER A 407 -15.34 3.74 1.04
N TYR A 408 -15.04 3.01 -0.04
CA TYR A 408 -13.83 3.24 -0.85
C TYR A 408 -14.02 4.32 -1.92
N SER A 409 -15.25 4.62 -2.34
CA SER A 409 -15.56 5.42 -3.53
C SER A 409 -14.89 6.80 -3.57
N TRP A 410 -14.73 7.47 -2.42
CA TRP A 410 -14.09 8.78 -2.36
C TRP A 410 -12.63 8.78 -2.87
N ARG A 411 -11.95 7.61 -2.83
CA ARG A 411 -10.56 7.50 -3.30
C ARG A 411 -10.44 7.59 -4.83
N THR A 412 -11.53 7.33 -5.54
CA THR A 412 -11.57 7.34 -7.01
C THR A 412 -12.40 8.47 -7.60
N GLN A 413 -13.21 9.16 -6.79
CA GLN A 413 -14.04 10.28 -7.24
C GLN A 413 -13.20 11.53 -7.47
N LEU A 414 -13.42 12.18 -8.60
CA LEU A 414 -12.94 13.54 -8.86
C LEU A 414 -13.80 14.53 -8.04
N ASN A 415 -13.23 15.65 -7.62
CA ASN A 415 -13.93 16.72 -6.88
C ASN A 415 -15.05 17.34 -7.69
#